data_0d016178d71cb2ff7528d7eb4bce3e30
#
_entry.id   0d016178d71cb2ff7528d7eb4bce3e30
#
_cell.length_a   1.000
_cell.length_b   1.000
_cell.length_c   1.000
_cell.angle_alpha   90.00
_cell.angle_beta   90.00
_cell.angle_gamma   90.00
#
_symmetry.space_group_name_H-M   'P 1'
#
loop_
_entity.id
_entity.type
_entity.pdbx_description
1 polymer ?
#
loop_
_entity_poly.entity_id
_entity_poly.type
_entity_poly.pdbx_seq_one_letter_code
_entity_poly.pdbx_strand_id
1 'polypeptide(L)' 'SAPLVDQICAWLGLIWDDAEELKALAAMSHPKPTIDASRSHAAAVELANLVALHIGSLDAPTCRRLIEAIQDEVRQRGR' A
#
# COMPACT_ATOMS: atom_id res chain seq x y z
N SER A 1 -3.05 7.44 -12.06
CA SER A 1 -1.81 8.00 -11.53
C SER A 1 -2.09 9.15 -10.57
N ALA A 2 -1.11 9.51 -9.73
CA ALA A 2 -1.27 10.60 -8.79
C ALA A 2 -1.55 11.95 -9.46
N PRO A 3 -0.88 12.33 -10.57
CA PRO A 3 -1.22 13.59 -11.25
C PRO A 3 -2.66 13.64 -11.75
N LEU A 4 -3.19 12.53 -12.23
CA LEU A 4 -4.58 12.47 -12.67
C LEU A 4 -5.53 12.65 -11.50
N VAL A 5 -5.24 12.00 -10.37
CA VAL A 5 -6.04 12.12 -9.16
C VAL A 5 -6.05 13.57 -8.68
N ASP A 6 -4.88 14.23 -8.68
CA ASP A 6 -4.77 15.63 -8.30
C ASP A 6 -5.65 16.52 -9.17
N GLN A 7 -5.64 16.31 -10.48
CA GLN A 7 -6.45 17.08 -11.42
C GLN A 7 -7.94 16.88 -11.16
N ILE A 8 -8.35 15.65 -10.92
CA ILE A 8 -9.76 15.32 -10.63
C ILE A 8 -10.19 16.01 -9.35
N CYS A 9 -9.39 15.93 -8.30
CA CYS A 9 -9.72 16.54 -7.02
C CYS A 9 -9.83 18.06 -7.15
N ALA A 10 -8.89 18.70 -7.85
CA ALA A 10 -8.93 20.14 -8.06
C ALA A 10 -10.17 20.54 -8.86
N TRP A 11 -10.49 19.78 -9.88
CA TRP A 11 -11.62 20.06 -10.75
C TRP A 11 -12.95 19.92 -10.00
N LEU A 12 -13.06 18.95 -9.11
CA LEU A 12 -14.24 18.73 -8.31
C LEU A 12 -14.33 19.64 -7.08
N GLY A 13 -13.28 20.40 -6.80
CA GLY A 13 -13.25 21.28 -5.66
C GLY A 13 -13.09 20.57 -4.32
N LEU A 14 -12.46 19.41 -4.33
CA LEU A 14 -12.24 18.64 -3.11
C LEU A 14 -11.21 19.33 -2.22
N ILE A 15 -11.35 19.14 -0.91
CA ILE A 15 -10.38 19.66 0.05
C ILE A 15 -9.10 18.81 0.01
N TRP A 16 -8.02 19.35 0.57
CA TRP A 16 -6.70 18.70 0.55
C TRP A 16 -6.73 17.30 1.16
N ASP A 17 -7.41 17.11 2.28
CA ASP A 17 -7.48 15.81 2.96
C ASP A 17 -8.13 14.76 2.08
N ASP A 18 -9.19 15.13 1.35
CA ASP A 18 -9.85 14.21 0.41
C ASP A 18 -8.93 13.85 -0.74
N ALA A 19 -8.13 14.80 -1.23
CA ALA A 19 -7.16 14.52 -2.29
C ALA A 19 -6.10 13.52 -1.82
N GLU A 20 -5.61 13.66 -0.59
CA GLU A 20 -4.64 12.72 -0.03
C GLU A 20 -5.24 11.32 0.14
N GLU A 21 -6.49 11.22 0.57
CA GLU A 21 -7.17 9.94 0.67
C GLU A 21 -7.32 9.26 -0.69
N LEU A 22 -7.68 10.02 -1.71
CA LEU A 22 -7.80 9.47 -3.07
C LEU A 22 -6.46 9.00 -3.60
N LYS A 23 -5.39 9.74 -3.35
CA LYS A 23 -4.04 9.33 -3.73
C LYS A 23 -3.66 8.02 -3.04
N ALA A 24 -3.95 7.90 -1.75
CA ALA A 24 -3.66 6.68 -1.00
C ALA A 24 -4.44 5.49 -1.56
N LEU A 25 -5.72 5.68 -1.88
CA LEU A 25 -6.53 4.62 -2.49
C LEU A 25 -6.01 4.23 -3.86
N ALA A 26 -5.60 5.20 -4.68
CA ALA A 26 -5.03 4.93 -5.99
C ALA A 26 -3.73 4.13 -5.87
N ALA A 27 -2.88 4.48 -4.90
CA ALA A 27 -1.65 3.74 -4.65
C ALA A 27 -1.92 2.30 -4.22
N MET A 28 -2.94 2.09 -3.37
CA MET A 28 -3.31 0.76 -2.91
C MET A 28 -3.94 -0.11 -4.00
N SER A 29 -4.37 0.50 -5.10
CA SER A 29 -4.99 -0.23 -6.21
C SER A 29 -4.02 -0.58 -7.33
N HIS A 30 -2.74 -0.23 -7.19
CA HIS A 30 -1.73 -0.48 -8.22
C HIS A 30 -1.45 -1.99 -8.33
N PRO A 31 -1.72 -2.62 -9.51
CA PRO A 31 -1.58 -4.07 -9.62
C PRO A 31 -0.13 -4.56 -9.65
N LYS A 32 0.82 -3.69 -9.93
CA LYS A 32 2.25 -4.02 -9.97
C LYS A 32 3.03 -3.06 -9.08
N PRO A 33 2.84 -3.15 -7.77
CA PRO A 33 3.55 -2.24 -6.86
C PRO A 33 5.04 -2.56 -6.85
N THR A 34 5.85 -1.52 -6.64
CA THR A 34 7.28 -1.68 -6.45
C THR A 34 7.58 -1.58 -4.95
N ILE A 35 8.34 -2.55 -4.44
CA ILE A 35 8.76 -2.57 -3.04
C ILE A 35 10.27 -2.41 -3.01
N ASP A 36 10.73 -1.31 -2.42
CA ASP A 36 12.16 -1.07 -2.23
C ASP A 36 12.54 -1.36 -0.80
N ALA A 37 13.17 -2.49 -0.57
CA ALA A 37 13.63 -2.92 0.76
C ALA A 37 15.15 -2.77 0.90
N SER A 38 15.81 -2.07 -0.03
CA SER A 38 17.29 -1.98 -0.04
C SER A 38 17.87 -1.28 1.18
N ARG A 39 17.09 -0.43 1.86
CA ARG A 39 17.51 0.26 3.08
C ARG A 39 16.95 -0.36 4.35
N SER A 40 16.34 -1.53 4.23
CA SER A 40 15.67 -2.20 5.34
C SER A 40 16.57 -3.33 5.86
N HIS A 41 16.19 -3.85 7.03
CA HIS A 41 16.91 -4.97 7.62
C HIS A 41 16.62 -6.28 6.85
N ALA A 42 17.41 -7.31 7.14
CA ALA A 42 17.35 -8.58 6.41
C ALA A 42 15.97 -9.21 6.42
N ALA A 43 15.24 -9.13 7.54
CA ALA A 43 13.91 -9.73 7.63
C ALA A 43 12.91 -9.03 6.71
N ALA A 44 13.03 -7.73 6.52
CA ALA A 44 12.15 -7.00 5.60
C ALA A 44 12.44 -7.37 4.15
N VAL A 45 13.71 -7.54 3.81
CA VAL A 45 14.11 -7.99 2.47
C VAL A 45 13.56 -9.39 2.21
N GLU A 46 13.68 -10.28 3.17
CA GLU A 46 13.14 -11.64 3.08
C GLU A 46 11.62 -11.62 2.89
N LEU A 47 10.92 -10.82 3.69
CA LEU A 47 9.46 -10.70 3.59
C LEU A 47 9.05 -10.22 2.19
N ALA A 48 9.68 -9.18 1.68
CA ALA A 48 9.37 -8.65 0.36
C ALA A 48 9.56 -9.72 -0.72
N ASN A 49 10.65 -10.47 -0.64
CA ASN A 49 10.93 -11.53 -1.60
C ASN A 49 9.95 -12.69 -1.50
N LEU A 50 9.56 -13.10 -0.30
CA LEU A 50 8.57 -14.16 -0.11
C LEU A 50 7.22 -13.75 -0.68
N VAL A 51 6.79 -12.51 -0.42
CA VAL A 51 5.53 -12.02 -0.96
C VAL A 51 5.59 -11.99 -2.49
N ALA A 52 6.67 -11.46 -3.05
CA ALA A 52 6.82 -11.39 -4.50
C ALA A 52 6.78 -12.78 -5.14
N LEU A 53 7.43 -13.75 -4.50
CA LEU A 53 7.50 -15.11 -5.02
C LEU A 53 6.15 -15.83 -4.96
N HIS A 54 5.38 -15.62 -3.90
CA HIS A 54 4.18 -16.42 -3.64
C HIS A 54 2.86 -15.69 -3.82
N ILE A 55 2.87 -14.41 -4.12
CA ILE A 55 1.65 -13.58 -4.15
C ILE A 55 0.55 -14.18 -5.04
N GLY A 56 0.93 -14.79 -6.16
CA GLY A 56 -0.02 -15.39 -7.08
C GLY A 56 -0.69 -16.65 -6.55
N SER A 57 -0.11 -17.29 -5.52
CA SER A 57 -0.65 -18.52 -4.91
C SER A 57 -1.42 -18.25 -3.63
N LEU A 58 -1.35 -17.05 -3.07
CA LEU A 58 -2.01 -16.74 -1.82
C LEU A 58 -3.50 -16.50 -2.05
N ASP A 59 -4.35 -17.18 -1.29
CA ASP A 59 -5.80 -16.99 -1.41
C ASP A 59 -6.23 -15.70 -0.69
N ALA A 60 -7.47 -15.29 -0.94
CA ALA A 60 -7.99 -14.04 -0.38
C ALA A 60 -8.01 -14.03 1.16
N PRO A 61 -8.46 -15.10 1.86
CA PRO A 61 -8.41 -15.11 3.31
C PRO A 61 -7.00 -14.95 3.88
N THR A 62 -6.02 -15.60 3.26
CA THR A 62 -4.62 -15.46 3.68
C THR A 62 -4.12 -14.04 3.47
N CYS A 63 -4.41 -13.45 2.31
CA CYS A 63 -4.04 -12.07 2.04
C CYS A 63 -4.66 -11.11 3.06
N ARG A 64 -5.93 -11.33 3.44
CA ARG A 64 -6.60 -10.49 4.44
C ARG A 64 -5.93 -10.59 5.80
N ARG A 65 -5.53 -11.80 6.21
CA ARG A 65 -4.81 -11.97 7.48
C ARG A 65 -3.49 -11.21 7.49
N LEU A 66 -2.75 -11.28 6.39
CA LEU A 66 -1.47 -10.57 6.27
C LEU A 66 -1.67 -9.06 6.24
N ILE A 67 -2.69 -8.58 5.54
CA ILE A 67 -3.05 -7.17 5.52
C ILE A 67 -3.35 -6.69 6.95
N GLU A 68 -4.18 -7.42 7.68
CA GLU A 68 -4.53 -7.06 9.04
C GLU A 68 -3.31 -7.03 9.96
N ALA A 69 -2.41 -7.99 9.82
CA ALA A 69 -1.19 -8.03 10.62
C ALA A 69 -0.33 -6.79 10.37
N ILE A 70 -0.17 -6.39 9.12
CA ILE A 70 0.60 -5.20 8.77
C ILE A 70 -0.09 -3.94 9.29
N GLN A 71 -1.40 -3.83 9.09
CA GLN A 71 -2.15 -2.66 9.53
C GLN A 71 -2.13 -2.49 11.04
N ASP A 72 -2.27 -3.59 11.77
CA ASP A 72 -2.22 -3.57 13.24
C ASP A 72 -0.84 -3.10 13.72
N GLU A 73 0.21 -3.60 13.12
CA GLU A 73 1.58 -3.22 13.48
C GLU A 73 1.81 -1.73 13.22
N VAL A 74 1.35 -1.23 12.08
CA VAL A 74 1.49 0.19 11.73
C VAL A 74 0.72 1.07 12.72
N ARG A 75 -0.50 0.67 13.09
CA ARG A 75 -1.30 1.43 14.08
C ARG A 75 -0.61 1.48 15.43
N GLN A 76 -0.04 0.38 15.88
CA GLN A 76 0.66 0.34 17.17
C GLN A 76 1.88 1.27 17.19
N ARG A 77 2.59 1.36 16.08
CA ARG A 77 3.76 2.24 15.97
C ARG A 77 3.38 3.71 15.87
N GLY A 78 2.21 4.02 15.36
CA GLY A 78 1.73 5.38 15.19
C GLY A 78 1.31 6.08 16.48
N ARG A 79 1.39 5.41 17.62
CA ARG A 79 0.98 5.97 18.93
C ARG A 79 2.14 6.52 19.74
#